data_53efbd6214de5f6857428cb43f829fd6
#
_entry.id   53efbd6214de5f6857428cb43f829fd6
#
_cell.length_a   1.000
_cell.length_b   1.000
_cell.length_c   1.000
_cell.angle_alpha   90.00
_cell.angle_beta   90.00
_cell.angle_gamma   90.00
#
_symmetry.space_group_name_H-M   'P 1'
#
loop_
_entity.id
_entity.type
_entity.pdbx_description
1 polymer ?
#
loop_
_entity_poly.entity_id
_entity_poly.type
_entity_poly.pdbx_seq_one_letter_code
_entity_poly.pdbx_strand_id
1 'polypeptide(L)'
;GFYNGVPFHRVIAGFMAQTGDVKYGNVKKGYDAERVGTGGSDLPDLPAEFSKEPYVRGTVGMARSQDPDSANSQFFIMFAPAPSLEGDYTVIGNVESGMEFVDRIKKGDPAQNGAVADPDSMIKVRIASDAAKK
;
A
#
# COMPACT_ATOMS: atom_id res chain seq x y z
N GLY A 1 -3.26 -6.63 -14.04
CA GLY A 1 -2.46 -7.64 -13.33
C GLY A 1 -1.14 -7.14 -12.77
N PHE A 2 -0.93 -5.85 -12.78
CA PHE A 2 0.35 -5.23 -12.37
C PHE A 2 0.70 -5.53 -10.90
N TYR A 3 -0.31 -5.57 -10.03
CA TYR A 3 -0.13 -5.85 -8.60
C TYR A 3 -0.36 -7.32 -8.23
N ASN A 4 -0.62 -8.19 -9.19
CA ASN A 4 -0.84 -9.61 -8.88
C ASN A 4 0.41 -10.23 -8.28
N GLY A 5 0.28 -10.88 -7.14
CA GLY A 5 1.40 -11.51 -6.43
C GLY A 5 2.23 -10.55 -5.58
N VAL A 6 1.78 -9.31 -5.40
CA VAL A 6 2.51 -8.31 -4.59
C VAL A 6 2.01 -8.36 -3.14
N PRO A 7 2.89 -8.62 -2.16
CA PRO A 7 2.48 -8.77 -0.76
C PRO A 7 2.38 -7.45 -0.01
N PHE A 8 1.69 -7.52 1.12
CA PHE A 8 1.67 -6.44 2.11
C PHE A 8 2.92 -6.58 2.99
N HIS A 9 3.99 -5.92 2.57
CA HIS A 9 5.31 -6.07 3.18
C HIS A 9 5.49 -5.31 4.50
N ARG A 10 4.65 -4.33 4.77
CA ARG A 10 4.71 -3.51 5.98
C ARG A 10 3.31 -3.30 6.53
N VAL A 11 3.02 -3.89 7.68
CA VAL A 11 1.69 -3.82 8.29
C VAL A 11 1.84 -3.53 9.77
N ILE A 12 1.30 -2.40 10.21
CA ILE A 12 1.36 -1.97 11.61
C ILE A 12 -0.05 -1.97 12.19
N ALA A 13 -0.28 -2.82 13.20
CA ALA A 13 -1.57 -2.91 13.87
C ALA A 13 -2.02 -1.55 14.39
N GLY A 14 -3.29 -1.21 14.14
CA GLY A 14 -3.86 0.07 14.59
C GLY A 14 -3.42 1.28 13.76
N PHE A 15 -2.61 1.07 12.73
CA PHE A 15 -2.11 2.15 11.86
C PHE A 15 -2.48 1.90 10.39
N MET A 16 -1.70 1.07 9.68
CA MET A 16 -1.94 0.89 8.24
C MET A 16 -1.35 -0.42 7.71
N ALA A 17 -1.81 -0.83 6.53
CA ALA A 17 -1.24 -1.92 5.74
C ALA A 17 -0.66 -1.35 4.44
N GLN A 18 0.63 -1.55 4.20
CA GLN A 18 1.34 -1.03 3.04
C GLN A 18 1.73 -2.15 2.08
N THR A 19 1.56 -1.89 0.80
CA THR A 19 1.83 -2.84 -0.29
C THR A 19 2.29 -2.08 -1.53
N GLY A 20 2.50 -2.80 -2.62
CA GLY A 20 2.69 -2.19 -3.93
C GLY A 20 4.14 -2.06 -4.37
N ASP A 21 5.11 -2.68 -3.70
CA ASP A 21 6.47 -2.75 -4.22
C ASP A 21 6.54 -3.83 -5.30
N VAL A 22 6.32 -3.42 -6.54
CA VAL A 22 6.26 -4.34 -7.68
C VAL A 22 7.63 -4.82 -8.12
N LYS A 23 8.69 -4.18 -7.67
CA LYS A 23 10.06 -4.54 -8.03
C LYS A 23 10.64 -5.61 -7.11
N TYR A 24 10.58 -5.40 -5.81
CA TYR A 24 11.20 -6.30 -4.83
C TYR A 24 10.18 -7.14 -4.06
N GLY A 25 8.91 -6.79 -4.14
CA GLY A 25 7.85 -7.40 -3.36
C GLY A 25 6.96 -8.38 -4.11
N ASN A 26 7.29 -8.79 -5.31
CA ASN A 26 6.44 -9.71 -6.06
C ASN A 26 6.87 -11.15 -5.81
N VAL A 27 6.00 -11.96 -5.18
CA VAL A 27 6.32 -13.35 -4.83
C VAL A 27 6.53 -14.24 -6.05
N LYS A 28 5.98 -13.88 -7.21
CA LYS A 28 6.16 -14.64 -8.45
C LYS A 28 7.47 -14.30 -9.18
N LYS A 29 8.09 -13.18 -8.85
CA LYS A 29 9.30 -12.69 -9.50
C LYS A 29 10.53 -12.74 -8.59
N GLY A 30 10.41 -13.35 -7.43
CA GLY A 30 11.49 -13.43 -6.45
C GLY A 30 11.38 -12.32 -5.41
N TYR A 31 10.69 -12.60 -4.33
CA TYR A 31 10.52 -11.68 -3.21
C TYR A 31 11.86 -11.44 -2.50
N ASP A 32 12.26 -10.19 -2.38
CA ASP A 32 13.51 -9.78 -1.70
C ASP A 32 13.16 -9.08 -0.39
N ALA A 33 13.25 -9.82 0.71
CA ALA A 33 12.87 -9.31 2.04
C ALA A 33 13.77 -8.19 2.55
N GLU A 34 14.98 -8.06 2.02
CA GLU A 34 15.93 -7.01 2.42
C GLU A 34 15.65 -5.69 1.71
N ARG A 35 15.14 -5.74 0.50
CA ARG A 35 14.92 -4.55 -0.34
C ARG A 35 13.46 -4.13 -0.46
N VAL A 36 12.52 -5.01 -0.09
CA VAL A 36 11.10 -4.70 -0.21
C VAL A 36 10.76 -3.42 0.56
N GLY A 37 9.96 -2.57 -0.06
CA GLY A 37 9.64 -1.24 0.47
C GLY A 37 10.45 -0.13 -0.16
N THR A 38 11.53 -0.46 -0.91
CA THR A 38 12.37 0.53 -1.57
C THR A 38 12.15 0.61 -3.08
N GLY A 39 11.38 -0.32 -3.65
CA GLY A 39 11.18 -0.39 -5.09
C GLY A 39 9.87 0.21 -5.56
N GLY A 40 9.73 0.28 -6.86
CA GLY A 40 8.55 0.77 -7.52
C GLY A 40 8.50 0.32 -8.97
N SER A 41 7.64 0.91 -9.76
CA SER A 41 7.52 0.64 -11.18
C SER A 41 8.61 1.35 -11.99
N ASP A 42 8.72 1.00 -13.26
CA ASP A 42 9.61 1.69 -14.20
C ASP A 42 9.00 2.99 -14.74
N LEU A 43 7.77 3.30 -14.33
CA LEU A 43 7.10 4.55 -14.70
C LEU A 43 7.64 5.71 -13.85
N PRO A 44 7.54 6.94 -14.33
CA PRO A 44 7.99 8.11 -13.56
C PRO A 44 7.25 8.23 -12.23
N ASP A 45 7.92 8.83 -11.25
CA ASP A 45 7.30 9.16 -9.97
C ASP A 45 6.15 10.16 -10.18
N LEU A 46 5.18 10.10 -9.29
CA LEU A 46 3.99 10.95 -9.34
C LEU A 46 4.18 12.19 -8.49
N PRO A 47 3.76 13.37 -8.98
CA PRO A 47 3.77 14.57 -8.16
C PRO A 47 2.78 14.47 -7.02
N ALA A 48 3.07 15.17 -5.92
CA ALA A 48 2.17 15.23 -4.79
C ALA A 48 0.87 15.95 -5.17
N GLU A 49 -0.25 15.45 -4.63
CA GLU A 49 -1.57 16.07 -4.79
C GLU A 49 -2.24 16.12 -3.42
N PHE A 50 -1.63 16.88 -2.52
CA PHE A 50 -2.12 16.97 -1.15
C PHE A 50 -3.49 17.65 -1.11
N SER A 51 -4.34 17.19 -0.20
CA SER A 51 -5.69 17.69 -0.05
C SER A 51 -6.06 17.79 1.43
N LYS A 52 -7.29 18.26 1.69
CA LYS A 52 -7.85 18.31 3.04
C LYS A 52 -8.60 17.05 3.42
N GLU A 53 -8.59 16.03 2.56
CA GLU A 53 -9.24 14.75 2.85
C GLU A 53 -8.61 14.12 4.10
N PRO A 54 -9.42 13.68 5.06
CA PRO A 54 -8.89 13.11 6.29
C PRO A 54 -8.35 11.70 6.08
N TYR A 55 -7.33 11.34 6.87
CA TYR A 55 -6.86 9.97 6.97
C TYR A 55 -7.65 9.28 8.07
N VAL A 56 -8.66 8.54 7.68
CA VAL A 56 -9.54 7.77 8.58
C VAL A 56 -9.47 6.29 8.21
N ARG A 57 -10.15 5.44 8.99
CA ARG A 57 -10.22 4.01 8.68
C ARG A 57 -10.73 3.80 7.26
N GLY A 58 -9.99 3.01 6.46
CA GLY A 58 -10.32 2.70 5.08
C GLY A 58 -9.75 3.67 4.05
N THR A 59 -9.17 4.79 4.45
CA THR A 59 -8.51 5.71 3.52
C THR A 59 -7.31 5.04 2.88
N VAL A 60 -7.15 5.22 1.56
CA VAL A 60 -6.02 4.71 0.79
C VAL A 60 -5.16 5.89 0.36
N GLY A 61 -3.89 5.84 0.71
CA GLY A 61 -2.92 6.88 0.39
C GLY A 61 -1.69 6.32 -0.32
N MET A 62 -0.95 7.21 -0.99
CA MET A 62 0.29 6.83 -1.68
C MET A 62 1.47 6.90 -0.73
N ALA A 63 2.20 5.79 -0.61
CA ALA A 63 3.49 5.78 0.09
C ALA A 63 4.54 6.51 -0.75
N ARG A 64 5.51 7.09 -0.09
CA ARG A 64 6.58 7.84 -0.73
C ARG A 64 7.83 7.86 0.15
N SER A 65 8.95 8.30 -0.42
CA SER A 65 10.14 8.60 0.35
C SER A 65 10.01 10.00 1.00
N GLN A 66 11.11 10.59 1.45
CA GLN A 66 11.09 11.94 2.01
C GLN A 66 10.74 13.02 0.98
N ASP A 67 11.01 12.75 -0.30
CA ASP A 67 10.62 13.65 -1.38
C ASP A 67 9.10 13.59 -1.58
N PRO A 68 8.37 14.71 -1.44
CA PRO A 68 6.92 14.72 -1.63
C PRO A 68 6.46 14.25 -3.00
N ASP A 69 7.30 14.37 -4.02
CA ASP A 69 6.99 13.99 -5.40
C ASP A 69 7.58 12.64 -5.78
N SER A 70 7.78 11.75 -4.79
CA SER A 70 8.39 10.43 -5.01
C SER A 70 7.40 9.26 -4.95
N ALA A 71 6.09 9.52 -4.93
CA ALA A 71 5.10 8.45 -4.99
C ALA A 71 5.22 7.70 -6.32
N ASN A 72 5.08 6.39 -6.27
CA ASN A 72 5.20 5.55 -7.48
C ASN A 72 4.13 4.46 -7.46
N SER A 73 4.46 3.26 -6.98
CA SER A 73 3.53 2.13 -7.00
C SER A 73 3.05 1.71 -5.62
N GLN A 74 3.76 2.07 -4.56
CA GLN A 74 3.40 1.66 -3.22
C GLN A 74 2.26 2.51 -2.67
N PHE A 75 1.32 1.85 -1.99
CA PHE A 75 0.19 2.51 -1.35
C PHE A 75 -0.12 1.83 -0.01
N PHE A 76 -0.94 2.48 0.80
CA PHE A 76 -1.32 1.93 2.10
C PHE A 76 -2.81 2.14 2.37
N ILE A 77 -3.36 1.24 3.19
CA ILE A 77 -4.77 1.28 3.62
C ILE A 77 -4.78 1.50 5.14
N MET A 78 -5.55 2.48 5.60
CA MET A 78 -5.60 2.84 7.01
C MET A 78 -6.49 1.90 7.82
N PHE A 79 -6.00 1.43 8.97
CA PHE A 79 -6.82 0.70 9.94
C PHE A 79 -7.56 1.66 10.89
N ALA A 80 -7.01 2.82 11.13
CA ALA A 80 -7.53 3.80 12.10
C ALA A 80 -7.18 5.22 11.66
N PRO A 81 -7.80 6.26 12.23
CA PRO A 81 -7.47 7.63 11.88
C PRO A 81 -6.00 7.98 12.18
N ALA A 82 -5.39 8.77 11.31
CA ALA A 82 -4.03 9.27 11.48
C ALA A 82 -3.95 10.73 11.03
N PRO A 83 -4.37 11.68 11.89
CA PRO A 83 -4.36 13.10 11.53
C PRO A 83 -2.98 13.62 11.13
N SER A 84 -1.91 13.01 11.63
CA SER A 84 -0.53 13.40 11.31
C SER A 84 -0.17 13.22 9.84
N LEU A 85 -0.93 12.44 9.09
CA LEU A 85 -0.69 12.22 7.66
C LEU A 85 -1.44 13.21 6.77
N GLU A 86 -2.41 13.92 7.32
CA GLU A 86 -3.25 14.83 6.55
C GLU A 86 -2.40 15.98 5.97
N GLY A 87 -2.56 16.22 4.67
CA GLY A 87 -1.82 17.27 3.97
C GLY A 87 -0.39 16.91 3.59
N ASP A 88 0.14 15.75 4.04
CA ASP A 88 1.51 15.33 3.77
C ASP A 88 1.61 14.09 2.87
N TYR A 89 0.50 13.36 2.71
CA TYR A 89 0.42 12.17 1.86
C TYR A 89 -0.81 12.27 0.97
N THR A 90 -0.63 11.95 -0.31
CA THR A 90 -1.69 12.02 -1.29
C THR A 90 -2.75 10.93 -1.06
N VAL A 91 -4.01 11.35 -0.88
CA VAL A 91 -5.15 10.44 -0.79
C VAL A 91 -5.59 10.05 -2.20
N ILE A 92 -5.73 8.75 -2.48
CA ILE A 92 -6.19 8.27 -3.79
C ILE A 92 -7.60 7.69 -3.74
N GLY A 93 -8.13 7.41 -2.58
CA GLY A 93 -9.47 6.86 -2.43
C GLY A 93 -9.72 6.28 -1.05
N ASN A 94 -10.73 5.45 -0.98
CA ASN A 94 -11.06 4.73 0.25
C ASN A 94 -11.64 3.36 -0.09
N VAL A 95 -11.54 2.43 0.87
CA VAL A 95 -12.08 1.09 0.72
C VAL A 95 -13.61 1.16 0.69
N GLU A 96 -14.20 0.68 -0.39
CA GLU A 96 -15.65 0.69 -0.59
C GLU A 96 -16.32 -0.44 0.20
N SER A 97 -15.70 -1.62 0.21
CA SER A 97 -16.20 -2.79 0.93
C SER A 97 -15.05 -3.74 1.23
N GLY A 98 -15.25 -4.66 2.18
CA GLY A 98 -14.26 -5.68 2.51
C GLY A 98 -13.21 -5.24 3.52
N MET A 99 -13.43 -4.15 4.25
CA MET A 99 -12.48 -3.67 5.25
C MET A 99 -12.23 -4.71 6.36
N GLU A 100 -13.21 -5.55 6.65
CA GLU A 100 -13.06 -6.66 7.61
C GLU A 100 -12.01 -7.68 7.16
N PHE A 101 -11.78 -7.82 5.85
CA PHE A 101 -10.72 -8.67 5.30
C PHE A 101 -9.36 -7.99 5.39
N VAL A 102 -9.32 -6.68 5.20
CA VAL A 102 -8.10 -5.89 5.37
C VAL A 102 -7.60 -6.00 6.81
N ASP A 103 -8.51 -6.01 7.78
CA ASP A 103 -8.18 -6.19 9.21
C ASP A 103 -7.47 -7.51 9.49
N ARG A 104 -7.67 -8.54 8.65
CA ARG A 104 -7.09 -9.86 8.82
C ARG A 104 -5.72 -10.03 8.18
N ILE A 105 -5.24 -9.04 7.44
CA ILE A 105 -3.92 -9.09 6.85
C ILE A 105 -2.88 -9.26 7.95
N LYS A 106 -1.91 -10.16 7.72
CA LYS A 106 -0.88 -10.49 8.69
C LYS A 106 -0.12 -9.23 9.12
N LYS A 107 -0.05 -8.99 10.42
CA LYS A 107 0.62 -7.84 11.00
C LYS A 107 2.13 -8.08 11.08
N GLY A 108 2.88 -7.02 10.92
CA GLY A 108 4.33 -7.06 11.04
C GLY A 108 4.82 -6.80 12.46
N ASP A 109 6.13 -6.88 12.62
CA ASP A 109 6.80 -6.62 13.91
C ASP A 109 6.96 -5.12 14.10
N PRO A 110 6.32 -4.50 15.12
CA PRO A 110 6.47 -3.07 15.38
C PRO A 110 7.92 -2.66 15.64
N ALA A 111 8.73 -3.55 16.23
CA ALA A 111 10.14 -3.29 16.49
C ALA A 111 10.98 -3.25 15.20
N GLN A 112 10.46 -3.75 14.10
CA GLN A 112 11.08 -3.74 12.79
C GLN A 112 10.29 -2.88 11.79
N ASN A 113 9.69 -1.81 12.27
CA ASN A 113 8.93 -0.86 11.45
C ASN A 113 7.77 -1.52 10.68
N GLY A 114 7.17 -2.58 11.25
CA GLY A 114 6.05 -3.27 10.65
C GLY A 114 6.42 -4.28 9.56
N ALA A 115 7.69 -4.62 9.42
CA ALA A 115 8.12 -5.63 8.44
C ALA A 115 7.44 -6.96 8.71
N VAL A 116 6.85 -7.56 7.68
CA VAL A 116 6.08 -8.80 7.79
C VAL A 116 6.90 -9.96 7.26
N ALA A 117 7.13 -10.96 8.13
CA ALA A 117 7.73 -12.22 7.71
C ALA A 117 6.63 -13.07 7.06
N ASP A 118 6.90 -13.61 5.88
CA ASP A 118 5.96 -14.45 5.14
C ASP A 118 4.60 -13.73 4.93
N PRO A 119 4.60 -12.58 4.24
CA PRO A 119 3.42 -11.72 4.17
C PRO A 119 2.31 -12.27 3.28
N ASP A 120 1.07 -11.85 3.57
CA ASP A 120 -0.06 -12.06 2.68
C ASP A 120 0.12 -11.25 1.40
N SER A 121 -0.31 -11.79 0.27
CA SER A 121 -0.17 -11.11 -1.03
C SER A 121 -1.51 -10.91 -1.72
N MET A 122 -1.53 -9.91 -2.59
CA MET A 122 -2.66 -9.68 -3.48
C MET A 122 -2.63 -10.72 -4.60
N ILE A 123 -3.67 -11.55 -4.67
CA ILE A 123 -3.73 -12.63 -5.65
C ILE A 123 -4.10 -12.07 -7.03
N LYS A 124 -5.10 -11.21 -7.07
CA LYS A 124 -5.60 -10.62 -8.32
C LYS A 124 -6.07 -9.19 -8.06
N VAL A 125 -5.53 -8.26 -8.81
CA VAL A 125 -5.90 -6.84 -8.75
C VAL A 125 -6.25 -6.35 -10.14
N ARG A 126 -7.42 -5.73 -10.28
CA ARG A 126 -7.87 -5.20 -11.56
C ARG A 126 -8.81 -4.01 -11.33
N ILE A 127 -8.97 -3.22 -12.38
CA ILE A 127 -9.93 -2.12 -12.37
C ILE A 127 -11.34 -2.70 -12.46
N ALA A 128 -12.25 -2.25 -11.60
CA ALA A 128 -13.61 -2.81 -11.54
C ALA A 128 -14.37 -2.68 -12.87
N SER A 129 -14.18 -1.57 -13.58
CA SER A 129 -14.80 -1.38 -14.90
C SER A 129 -14.27 -2.38 -15.92
N ASP A 130 -12.99 -2.78 -15.84
CA ASP A 130 -12.41 -3.81 -16.70
C ASP A 130 -12.96 -5.20 -16.34
N ALA A 131 -13.23 -5.43 -15.05
CA ALA A 131 -13.80 -6.69 -14.57
C ALA A 131 -15.23 -6.89 -15.10
N ALA A 132 -15.98 -5.83 -15.33
CA ALA A 132 -17.34 -5.88 -15.87
C ALA A 132 -17.37 -6.13 -17.38
N LYS A 133 -16.24 -5.96 -18.06
CA LYS A 133 -16.11 -6.18 -19.52
C LYS A 133 -15.70 -7.62 -19.78
N LYS A 134 -16.56 -8.53 -19.58
CA LYS A 134 -16.25 -9.95 -19.88
C LYS A 134 -16.52 -10.29 -21.33
#